data_07149166edfbd73bfacabd0403290d92
#
_entry.id   07149166edfbd73bfacabd0403290d92
#
_cell.length_a   1.000
_cell.length_b   1.000
_cell.length_c   1.000
_cell.angle_alpha   90.00
_cell.angle_beta   90.00
_cell.angle_gamma   90.00
#
_symmetry.space_group_name_H-M   'P 1'
#
loop_
_entity.id
_entity.type
_entity.pdbx_description
1 polymer ?
#
loop_
_entity_poly.entity_id
_entity_poly.type
_entity_poly.pdbx_seq_one_letter_code
_entity_poly.pdbx_strand_id
1 'polypeptide(L)'
;GELNSNAMALFSTGGNSLRGHLVLTMDAAAFASLDNPVPHPPPDDPGPPPVEAGTAAVVAAATLAYKTAVKAFRSYHRAEYILRSQLIAACPRKFLAPLFSDTMGFALTSTRAMLSHLWTAYGRITISELSANSVALRAAWNPPSTFEDLLEQLFHAERFATSGGIPFGDATLVLVGYELIYATGLFNLACREWRAFEPPAQTMALFQEHF
;
A
#
# COMPACT_ATOMS: atom_id res chain seq x y z
N GLY A 1 1.03 -0.89 0.61
CA GLY A 1 1.32 -2.10 1.28
C GLY A 1 2.64 -2.11 2.05
N GLU A 2 3.36 -3.19 1.95
CA GLU A 2 4.56 -3.52 2.74
C GLU A 2 5.69 -2.48 2.62
N LEU A 3 5.95 -1.99 1.41
CA LEU A 3 6.97 -0.95 1.20
C LEU A 3 6.64 0.35 1.94
N ASN A 4 5.35 0.72 2.02
CA ASN A 4 4.91 1.88 2.80
C ASN A 4 5.12 1.66 4.30
N SER A 5 4.84 0.46 4.81
CA SER A 5 5.09 0.08 6.19
C SER A 5 6.58 0.17 6.52
N ASN A 6 7.43 -0.33 5.62
CA ASN A 6 8.89 -0.22 5.77
C ASN A 6 9.36 1.25 5.74
N ALA A 7 8.80 2.08 4.85
CA ALA A 7 9.11 3.50 4.79
C ALA A 7 8.72 4.25 6.08
N MET A 8 7.57 3.90 6.68
CA MET A 8 7.13 4.45 7.97
C MET A 8 8.04 4.03 9.13
N ALA A 9 8.56 2.80 9.12
CA ALA A 9 9.43 2.28 10.16
C ALA A 9 10.84 2.90 10.16
N LEU A 10 11.27 3.51 9.04
CA LEU A 10 12.56 4.17 8.95
C LEU A 10 12.52 5.52 9.66
N PHE A 11 13.43 5.72 10.63
CA PHE A 11 13.50 6.94 11.41
C PHE A 11 13.80 8.16 10.54
N SER A 12 12.95 9.19 10.64
CA SER A 12 13.15 10.49 9.99
C SER A 12 13.49 11.58 11.02
N THR A 13 14.50 12.37 10.73
CA THR A 13 14.90 13.53 11.55
C THR A 13 14.21 14.83 11.14
N GLY A 14 13.49 14.81 10.02
CA GLY A 14 12.76 15.97 9.49
C GLY A 14 11.25 15.73 9.48
N GLY A 15 10.48 16.80 9.37
CA GLY A 15 9.04 16.75 9.16
C GLY A 15 8.27 16.04 10.25
N ASN A 16 7.59 14.98 9.89
CA ASN A 16 6.76 14.20 10.80
C ASN A 16 7.45 12.88 11.17
N SER A 17 8.05 12.83 12.36
CA SER A 17 8.75 11.64 12.86
C SER A 17 7.85 10.38 12.98
N LEU A 18 6.53 10.55 13.12
CA LEU A 18 5.56 9.44 13.21
C LEU A 18 5.32 8.77 11.85
N ARG A 19 5.65 9.42 10.75
CA ARG A 19 5.42 8.91 9.38
C ARG A 19 6.71 8.48 8.67
N GLY A 20 7.84 8.55 9.35
CA GLY A 20 9.13 8.12 8.81
C GLY A 20 9.44 8.77 7.46
N HIS A 21 9.74 7.95 6.47
CA HIS A 21 10.05 8.36 5.10
C HIS A 21 8.94 8.00 4.10
N LEU A 22 7.67 7.97 4.53
CA LEU A 22 6.52 7.60 3.69
C LEU A 22 6.41 8.44 2.41
N VAL A 23 6.89 9.69 2.43
CA VAL A 23 6.96 10.57 1.27
C VAL A 23 7.77 9.97 0.09
N LEU A 24 8.67 9.02 0.35
CA LEU A 24 9.48 8.37 -0.68
C LEU A 24 8.69 7.30 -1.48
N THR A 25 7.60 6.80 -0.94
CA THR A 25 6.84 5.68 -1.51
C THR A 25 5.42 6.05 -1.94
N MET A 26 4.86 7.14 -1.41
CA MET A 26 3.52 7.61 -1.79
C MET A 26 3.60 8.67 -2.88
N ASP A 27 2.57 8.75 -3.72
CA ASP A 27 2.40 9.91 -4.59
C ASP A 27 2.06 11.18 -3.79
N ALA A 28 2.29 12.36 -4.39
CA ALA A 28 2.15 13.63 -3.69
C ALA A 28 0.71 13.92 -3.24
N ALA A 29 -0.29 13.50 -4.03
CA ALA A 29 -1.70 13.74 -3.70
C ALA A 29 -2.15 12.81 -2.56
N ALA A 30 -1.79 11.53 -2.62
CA ALA A 30 -2.07 10.58 -1.56
C ALA A 30 -1.36 10.96 -0.25
N PHE A 31 -0.11 11.46 -0.33
CA PHE A 31 0.61 11.95 0.86
C PHE A 31 -0.06 13.19 1.45
N ALA A 32 -0.51 14.12 0.60
CA ALA A 32 -1.20 15.35 1.03
C ALA A 32 -2.58 15.07 1.65
N SER A 33 -3.24 13.96 1.30
CA SER A 33 -4.54 13.56 1.86
C SER A 33 -4.45 12.93 3.25
N LEU A 34 -3.24 12.65 3.74
CA LEU A 34 -3.06 12.14 5.09
C LEU A 34 -3.38 13.22 6.14
N ASP A 35 -3.92 12.80 7.28
CA ASP A 35 -4.13 13.70 8.40
C ASP A 35 -2.81 14.37 8.80
N ASN A 36 -2.82 15.70 8.79
CA ASN A 36 -1.68 16.53 9.18
C ASN A 36 -0.39 16.23 8.38
N PRO A 37 -0.42 16.26 7.03
CA PRO A 37 0.76 16.01 6.23
C PRO A 37 1.76 17.13 6.41
N VAL A 38 2.89 16.85 7.04
CA VAL A 38 4.02 17.80 7.03
C VAL A 38 4.81 17.55 5.75
N PRO A 39 4.89 18.53 4.84
CA PRO A 39 5.72 18.41 3.66
C PRO A 39 7.16 18.07 4.08
N HIS A 40 7.70 17.03 3.51
CA HIS A 40 9.08 16.62 3.77
C HIS A 40 9.83 16.57 2.43
N PRO A 41 10.23 17.75 1.92
CA PRO A 41 11.02 17.83 0.69
C PRO A 41 12.38 17.13 0.90
N PRO A 42 12.99 16.64 -0.18
CA PRO A 42 14.37 16.16 -0.10
C PRO A 42 15.23 17.24 0.59
N PRO A 43 16.01 16.88 1.62
CA PRO A 43 16.90 17.86 2.23
C PRO A 43 17.99 18.25 1.23
N ASP A 44 18.31 19.54 1.19
CA ASP A 44 19.39 20.05 0.37
C ASP A 44 20.75 19.47 0.81
N ASP A 45 21.67 19.35 -0.14
CA ASP A 45 23.05 18.99 0.18
C ASP A 45 23.64 20.09 1.07
N PRO A 46 24.05 19.76 2.31
CA PRO A 46 24.59 20.77 3.22
C PRO A 46 25.95 21.34 2.80
N GLY A 47 26.56 20.81 1.75
CA GLY A 47 27.86 21.23 1.27
C GLY A 47 29.01 21.06 2.26
N PRO A 48 30.11 21.79 2.13
CA PRO A 48 31.24 21.77 3.07
C PRO A 48 30.86 22.42 4.41
N PRO A 49 31.55 22.06 5.50
CA PRO A 49 31.32 22.68 6.80
C PRO A 49 31.52 24.20 6.73
N PRO A 50 30.65 24.96 7.41
CA PRO A 50 30.79 26.44 7.42
C PRO A 50 32.09 26.85 8.09
N VAL A 51 32.82 27.76 7.45
CA VAL A 51 33.95 28.45 8.03
C VAL A 51 33.41 29.77 8.62
N GLU A 52 33.01 29.73 9.88
CA GLU A 52 32.38 30.84 10.55
C GLU A 52 33.43 31.70 11.25
N ALA A 53 33.44 33.03 10.94
CA ALA A 53 34.15 34.02 11.71
C ALA A 53 33.14 34.69 12.68
N GLY A 54 33.36 34.58 13.97
CA GLY A 54 32.45 35.19 14.94
C GLY A 54 32.70 34.77 16.38
N THR A 55 31.76 35.09 17.26
CA THR A 55 31.84 34.66 18.66
C THR A 55 31.69 33.13 18.78
N ALA A 56 32.25 32.55 19.84
CA ALA A 56 32.19 31.12 20.10
C ALA A 56 30.74 30.58 20.07
N ALA A 57 29.74 31.37 20.49
CA ALA A 57 28.34 31.01 20.45
C ALA A 57 27.80 30.91 19.02
N VAL A 58 28.17 31.84 18.13
CA VAL A 58 27.77 31.82 16.71
C VAL A 58 28.37 30.62 16.00
N VAL A 59 29.65 30.35 16.21
CA VAL A 59 30.34 29.20 15.62
C VAL A 59 29.73 27.88 16.11
N ALA A 60 29.40 27.77 17.40
CA ALA A 60 28.76 26.60 17.96
C ALA A 60 27.36 26.34 17.36
N ALA A 61 26.55 27.40 17.21
CA ALA A 61 25.21 27.34 16.61
C ALA A 61 25.27 26.89 15.14
N ALA A 62 26.14 27.47 14.33
CA ALA A 62 26.35 27.12 12.93
C ALA A 62 26.85 25.68 12.77
N THR A 63 27.77 25.27 13.62
CA THR A 63 28.26 23.87 13.64
C THR A 63 27.15 22.87 13.98
N LEU A 64 26.27 23.20 14.93
CA LEU A 64 25.14 22.33 15.30
C LEU A 64 24.14 22.28 14.16
N ALA A 65 23.78 23.40 13.54
CA ALA A 65 22.89 23.47 12.40
C ALA A 65 23.42 22.62 11.22
N TYR A 66 24.72 22.76 10.90
CA TYR A 66 25.37 21.95 9.87
C TYR A 66 25.32 20.45 10.18
N LYS A 67 25.67 20.02 11.41
CA LYS A 67 25.59 18.61 11.81
C LYS A 67 24.17 18.08 11.68
N THR A 68 23.17 18.87 12.02
CA THR A 68 21.76 18.50 11.89
C THR A 68 21.37 18.33 10.43
N ALA A 69 21.75 19.25 9.56
CA ALA A 69 21.52 19.19 8.12
C ALA A 69 22.19 17.95 7.49
N VAL A 70 23.47 17.70 7.80
CA VAL A 70 24.20 16.49 7.35
C VAL A 70 23.49 15.21 7.81
N LYS A 71 23.01 15.17 9.05
CA LYS A 71 22.29 14.00 9.57
C LYS A 71 20.98 13.78 8.82
N ALA A 72 20.20 14.82 8.58
CA ALA A 72 18.95 14.76 7.83
C ALA A 72 19.19 14.31 6.39
N PHE A 73 20.17 14.89 5.71
CA PHE A 73 20.56 14.52 4.34
C PHE A 73 20.96 13.04 4.24
N ARG A 74 21.85 12.59 5.10
CA ARG A 74 22.31 11.20 5.12
C ARG A 74 21.17 10.22 5.44
N SER A 75 20.31 10.55 6.40
CA SER A 75 19.16 9.72 6.77
C SER A 75 18.20 9.55 5.60
N TYR A 76 17.87 10.64 4.91
CA TYR A 76 16.99 10.63 3.74
C TYR A 76 17.54 9.76 2.61
N HIS A 77 18.79 9.98 2.21
CA HIS A 77 19.41 9.22 1.13
C HIS A 77 19.63 7.75 1.47
N ARG A 78 19.90 7.44 2.76
CA ARG A 78 19.97 6.05 3.23
C ARG A 78 18.60 5.37 3.15
N ALA A 79 17.54 6.04 3.55
CA ALA A 79 16.18 5.53 3.45
C ALA A 79 15.80 5.28 1.98
N GLU A 80 16.06 6.24 1.10
CA GLU A 80 15.85 6.11 -0.36
C GLU A 80 16.62 4.91 -0.93
N TYR A 81 17.88 4.74 -0.55
CA TYR A 81 18.68 3.61 -0.99
C TYR A 81 18.12 2.25 -0.52
N ILE A 82 17.72 2.16 0.75
CA ILE A 82 17.16 0.93 1.33
C ILE A 82 15.83 0.56 0.62
N LEU A 83 14.91 1.51 0.50
CA LEU A 83 13.60 1.29 -0.12
C LEU A 83 13.74 0.90 -1.60
N ARG A 84 14.62 1.58 -2.32
CA ARG A 84 14.94 1.26 -3.72
C ARG A 84 15.52 -0.15 -3.86
N SER A 85 16.44 -0.53 -2.98
CA SER A 85 17.05 -1.86 -2.99
C SER A 85 16.02 -2.95 -2.70
N GLN A 86 15.10 -2.72 -1.76
CA GLN A 86 13.98 -3.63 -1.48
C GLN A 86 13.07 -3.78 -2.71
N LEU A 87 12.72 -2.67 -3.37
CA LEU A 87 11.89 -2.70 -4.56
C LEU A 87 12.55 -3.47 -5.72
N ILE A 88 13.85 -3.25 -5.94
CA ILE A 88 14.62 -3.96 -6.97
C ILE A 88 14.71 -5.46 -6.64
N ALA A 89 14.86 -5.83 -5.38
CA ALA A 89 14.93 -7.23 -4.96
C ALA A 89 13.57 -7.94 -5.09
N ALA A 90 12.47 -7.23 -4.81
CA ALA A 90 11.12 -7.78 -4.87
C ALA A 90 10.53 -7.85 -6.30
N CYS A 91 11.04 -7.03 -7.22
CA CYS A 91 10.47 -6.89 -8.55
C CYS A 91 11.37 -7.56 -9.61
N PRO A 92 10.85 -8.47 -10.46
CA PRO A 92 11.61 -9.03 -11.57
C PRO A 92 12.20 -7.93 -12.47
N ARG A 93 13.50 -8.03 -12.77
CA ARG A 93 14.27 -7.00 -13.49
C ARG A 93 13.62 -6.55 -14.81
N LYS A 94 12.93 -7.46 -15.51
CA LYS A 94 12.23 -7.17 -16.76
C LYS A 94 11.20 -6.03 -16.65
N PHE A 95 10.58 -5.87 -15.49
CA PHE A 95 9.58 -4.82 -15.25
C PHE A 95 10.20 -3.45 -14.98
N LEU A 96 11.46 -3.42 -14.55
CA LEU A 96 12.22 -2.20 -14.30
C LEU A 96 13.23 -1.87 -15.41
N ALA A 97 13.34 -2.74 -16.42
CA ALA A 97 14.31 -2.57 -17.52
C ALA A 97 14.26 -1.19 -18.21
N PRO A 98 13.09 -0.58 -18.47
CA PRO A 98 13.03 0.75 -19.09
C PRO A 98 13.65 1.88 -18.26
N LEU A 99 13.84 1.66 -16.95
CA LEU A 99 14.43 2.64 -16.02
C LEU A 99 15.92 2.39 -15.76
N PHE A 100 16.46 1.32 -16.34
CA PHE A 100 17.84 0.93 -16.15
C PHE A 100 18.77 1.74 -17.07
N SER A 101 19.79 2.36 -16.49
CA SER A 101 20.87 3.01 -17.25
C SER A 101 22.07 2.08 -17.35
N ASP A 102 22.61 1.91 -18.55
CA ASP A 102 23.79 1.04 -18.78
C ASP A 102 25.02 1.50 -18.00
N THR A 103 25.14 2.80 -17.71
CA THR A 103 26.28 3.38 -16.99
C THR A 103 26.06 3.46 -15.49
N MET A 104 24.84 3.80 -15.05
CA MET A 104 24.53 4.10 -13.65
C MET A 104 23.57 3.09 -13.02
N GLY A 105 23.12 2.10 -13.76
CA GLY A 105 22.10 1.16 -13.27
C GLY A 105 20.83 1.91 -12.87
N PHE A 106 20.34 1.67 -11.66
CA PHE A 106 19.19 2.37 -11.09
C PHE A 106 19.57 3.55 -10.18
N ALA A 107 20.83 3.96 -10.13
CA ALA A 107 21.30 4.94 -9.13
C ALA A 107 20.61 6.31 -9.25
N LEU A 108 20.23 6.70 -10.47
CA LEU A 108 19.58 7.99 -10.74
C LEU A 108 18.05 7.92 -10.68
N THR A 109 17.46 6.74 -10.48
CA THR A 109 16.02 6.57 -10.45
C THR A 109 15.53 6.51 -9.00
N SER A 110 14.64 7.41 -8.62
CA SER A 110 14.05 7.39 -7.28
C SER A 110 13.09 6.22 -7.09
N THR A 111 12.90 5.79 -5.83
CA THR A 111 11.90 4.76 -5.46
C THR A 111 10.51 5.13 -5.96
N ARG A 112 10.12 6.41 -5.82
CA ARG A 112 8.84 6.91 -6.32
C ARG A 112 8.72 6.79 -7.83
N ALA A 113 9.76 7.13 -8.59
CA ALA A 113 9.76 7.00 -10.04
C ALA A 113 9.60 5.54 -10.48
N MET A 114 10.25 4.60 -9.78
CA MET A 114 10.08 3.17 -10.02
C MET A 114 8.64 2.71 -9.73
N LEU A 115 8.07 3.12 -8.60
CA LEU A 115 6.68 2.79 -8.23
C LEU A 115 5.69 3.38 -9.24
N SER A 116 5.87 4.63 -9.65
CA SER A 116 5.04 5.28 -10.67
C SER A 116 5.11 4.54 -12.02
N HIS A 117 6.31 4.13 -12.42
CA HIS A 117 6.49 3.33 -13.64
C HIS A 117 5.76 1.99 -13.55
N LEU A 118 5.96 1.25 -12.46
CA LEU A 118 5.29 -0.04 -12.24
C LEU A 118 3.77 0.11 -12.23
N TRP A 119 3.25 1.14 -11.56
CA TRP A 119 1.82 1.43 -11.53
C TRP A 119 1.28 1.77 -12.92
N THR A 120 1.96 2.65 -13.65
CA THR A 120 1.51 3.09 -14.98
C THR A 120 1.58 1.98 -16.02
N ALA A 121 2.63 1.17 -15.98
CA ALA A 121 2.87 0.14 -16.99
C ALA A 121 2.16 -1.19 -16.67
N TYR A 122 2.00 -1.54 -15.38
CA TYR A 122 1.58 -2.88 -14.95
C TYR A 122 0.51 -2.88 -13.86
N GLY A 123 0.21 -1.73 -13.25
CA GLY A 123 -0.75 -1.63 -12.14
C GLY A 123 -2.22 -1.57 -12.57
N ARG A 124 -2.49 -1.57 -13.87
CA ARG A 124 -3.87 -1.56 -14.37
C ARG A 124 -4.40 -2.99 -14.38
N ILE A 125 -5.42 -3.22 -13.57
CA ILE A 125 -6.19 -4.47 -13.62
C ILE A 125 -6.94 -4.50 -14.95
N THR A 126 -6.73 -5.57 -15.72
CA THR A 126 -7.37 -5.75 -17.02
C THR A 126 -8.79 -6.31 -16.87
N ILE A 127 -9.63 -6.12 -17.91
CA ILE A 127 -10.98 -6.69 -17.96
C ILE A 127 -10.92 -8.23 -17.83
N SER A 128 -9.90 -8.87 -18.40
CA SER A 128 -9.71 -10.32 -18.28
C SER A 128 -9.46 -10.77 -16.85
N GLU A 129 -8.64 -10.01 -16.09
CA GLU A 129 -8.37 -10.28 -14.67
C GLU A 129 -9.60 -10.02 -13.80
N LEU A 130 -10.39 -8.97 -14.10
CA LEU A 130 -11.67 -8.74 -13.43
C LEU A 130 -12.69 -9.85 -13.72
N SER A 131 -12.73 -10.36 -14.95
CA SER A 131 -13.55 -11.52 -15.31
C SER A 131 -13.10 -12.77 -14.55
N ALA A 132 -11.81 -13.04 -14.51
CA ALA A 132 -11.25 -14.15 -13.73
C ALA A 132 -11.56 -14.03 -12.23
N ASN A 133 -11.48 -12.82 -11.68
CA ASN A 133 -11.85 -12.53 -10.30
C ASN A 133 -13.35 -12.80 -10.04
N SER A 134 -14.23 -12.45 -10.98
CA SER A 134 -15.67 -12.76 -10.88
C SER A 134 -15.96 -14.26 -10.88
N VAL A 135 -15.15 -15.03 -11.59
CA VAL A 135 -15.22 -16.51 -11.56
C VAL A 135 -14.69 -17.03 -10.22
N ALA A 136 -13.55 -16.50 -9.75
CA ALA A 136 -12.96 -16.86 -8.46
C ALA A 136 -13.89 -16.57 -7.28
N LEU A 137 -14.61 -15.42 -7.32
CA LEU A 137 -15.65 -15.08 -6.32
C LEU A 137 -16.69 -16.17 -6.16
N ARG A 138 -17.05 -16.86 -7.24
CA ARG A 138 -18.07 -17.94 -7.28
C ARG A 138 -17.48 -19.35 -7.19
N ALA A 139 -16.18 -19.48 -6.91
CA ALA A 139 -15.55 -20.78 -6.72
C ALA A 139 -16.20 -21.51 -5.54
N ALA A 140 -16.47 -22.80 -5.72
CA ALA A 140 -17.15 -23.61 -4.71
C ALA A 140 -16.38 -23.55 -3.37
N TRP A 141 -17.08 -23.21 -2.31
CA TRP A 141 -16.54 -23.28 -0.96
C TRP A 141 -16.52 -24.75 -0.50
N ASN A 142 -15.40 -25.15 0.09
CA ASN A 142 -15.22 -26.50 0.62
C ASN A 142 -15.62 -26.54 2.10
N PRO A 143 -16.68 -27.25 2.49
CA PRO A 143 -17.20 -27.30 3.86
C PRO A 143 -16.20 -27.66 4.98
N PRO A 144 -15.15 -28.48 4.74
CA PRO A 144 -14.05 -28.68 5.70
C PRO A 144 -13.22 -27.43 6.01
N SER A 145 -13.24 -26.41 5.15
CA SER A 145 -12.63 -25.11 5.46
C SER A 145 -13.53 -24.28 6.38
N THR A 146 -12.96 -23.29 7.04
CA THR A 146 -13.70 -22.46 7.97
C THR A 146 -14.64 -21.47 7.26
N PHE A 147 -15.61 -20.92 7.97
CA PHE A 147 -16.46 -19.85 7.44
C PHE A 147 -15.65 -18.59 7.13
N GLU A 148 -14.61 -18.34 7.92
CA GLU A 148 -13.65 -17.26 7.69
C GLU A 148 -12.96 -17.38 6.32
N ASP A 149 -12.66 -18.58 5.84
CA ASP A 149 -12.09 -18.79 4.51
C ASP A 149 -13.06 -18.36 3.40
N LEU A 150 -14.37 -18.60 3.59
CA LEU A 150 -15.39 -18.10 2.67
C LEU A 150 -15.45 -16.57 2.68
N LEU A 151 -15.44 -15.96 3.86
CA LEU A 151 -15.42 -14.50 3.99
C LEU A 151 -14.16 -13.89 3.36
N GLU A 152 -13.00 -14.53 3.56
CA GLU A 152 -11.75 -14.10 2.93
C GLU A 152 -11.83 -14.16 1.41
N GLN A 153 -12.41 -15.22 0.84
CA GLN A 153 -12.68 -15.33 -0.60
C GLN A 153 -13.53 -14.17 -1.11
N LEU A 154 -14.64 -13.85 -0.43
CA LEU A 154 -15.54 -12.77 -0.81
C LEU A 154 -14.84 -11.40 -0.73
N PHE A 155 -14.18 -11.11 0.39
CA PHE A 155 -13.51 -9.83 0.59
C PHE A 155 -12.25 -9.66 -0.26
N HIS A 156 -11.52 -10.73 -0.54
CA HIS A 156 -10.39 -10.67 -1.46
C HIS A 156 -10.86 -10.31 -2.87
N ALA A 157 -11.93 -10.96 -3.34
CA ALA A 157 -12.50 -10.67 -4.65
C ALA A 157 -13.04 -9.23 -4.74
N GLU A 158 -13.69 -8.71 -3.68
CA GLU A 158 -14.17 -7.34 -3.62
C GLU A 158 -13.03 -6.32 -3.66
N ARG A 159 -11.99 -6.51 -2.84
CA ARG A 159 -10.80 -5.63 -2.83
C ARG A 159 -10.13 -5.57 -4.20
N PHE A 160 -10.04 -6.72 -4.89
CA PHE A 160 -9.50 -6.78 -6.24
C PHE A 160 -10.38 -6.02 -7.24
N ALA A 161 -11.69 -6.24 -7.20
CA ALA A 161 -12.67 -5.58 -8.06
C ALA A 161 -12.69 -4.05 -7.84
N THR A 162 -12.67 -3.61 -6.59
CA THR A 162 -12.56 -2.19 -6.20
C THR A 162 -11.28 -1.57 -6.73
N SER A 163 -10.14 -2.27 -6.62
CA SER A 163 -8.86 -1.82 -7.19
C SER A 163 -8.89 -1.69 -8.71
N GLY A 164 -9.72 -2.50 -9.38
CA GLY A 164 -9.99 -2.42 -10.82
C GLY A 164 -11.06 -1.40 -11.23
N GLY A 165 -11.65 -0.69 -10.27
CA GLY A 165 -12.68 0.33 -10.51
C GLY A 165 -14.09 -0.22 -10.75
N ILE A 166 -14.33 -1.53 -10.51
CA ILE A 166 -15.63 -2.20 -10.71
C ILE A 166 -15.98 -3.01 -9.45
N PRO A 167 -16.33 -2.36 -8.31
CA PRO A 167 -16.69 -3.04 -7.07
C PRO A 167 -17.95 -3.89 -7.23
N PHE A 168 -18.04 -5.00 -6.51
CA PHE A 168 -19.23 -5.86 -6.53
C PHE A 168 -20.42 -5.30 -5.74
N GLY A 169 -20.18 -4.55 -4.70
CA GLY A 169 -21.21 -4.11 -3.77
C GLY A 169 -21.72 -5.23 -2.83
N ASP A 170 -22.16 -4.83 -1.63
CA ASP A 170 -22.55 -5.73 -0.54
C ASP A 170 -23.64 -6.73 -0.93
N ALA A 171 -24.66 -6.29 -1.64
CA ALA A 171 -25.75 -7.17 -2.04
C ALA A 171 -25.27 -8.34 -2.93
N THR A 172 -24.29 -8.10 -3.81
CA THR A 172 -23.71 -9.15 -4.65
C THR A 172 -22.90 -10.13 -3.80
N LEU A 173 -22.10 -9.64 -2.85
CA LEU A 173 -21.29 -10.47 -1.97
C LEU A 173 -22.17 -11.37 -1.09
N VAL A 174 -23.22 -10.79 -0.49
CA VAL A 174 -24.19 -11.54 0.32
C VAL A 174 -24.89 -12.61 -0.51
N LEU A 175 -25.34 -12.27 -1.72
CA LEU A 175 -26.01 -13.24 -2.60
C LEU A 175 -25.06 -14.41 -2.94
N VAL A 176 -23.85 -14.11 -3.37
CA VAL A 176 -22.85 -15.14 -3.74
C VAL A 176 -22.47 -15.98 -2.52
N GLY A 177 -22.19 -15.35 -1.37
CA GLY A 177 -21.89 -16.07 -0.14
C GLY A 177 -23.02 -17.03 0.26
N TYR A 178 -24.27 -16.54 0.20
CA TYR A 178 -25.44 -17.38 0.45
C TYR A 178 -25.55 -18.56 -0.56
N GLU A 179 -25.37 -18.32 -1.86
CA GLU A 179 -25.39 -19.36 -2.89
C GLU A 179 -24.33 -20.44 -2.63
N LEU A 180 -23.13 -20.05 -2.23
CA LEU A 180 -22.03 -20.97 -1.92
C LEU A 180 -22.34 -21.83 -0.69
N ILE A 181 -22.87 -21.24 0.39
CA ILE A 181 -23.30 -21.99 1.59
C ILE A 181 -24.44 -22.94 1.23
N TYR A 182 -25.45 -22.44 0.54
CA TYR A 182 -26.61 -23.24 0.16
C TYR A 182 -26.25 -24.44 -0.72
N ALA A 183 -25.30 -24.28 -1.63
CA ALA A 183 -24.82 -25.33 -2.52
C ALA A 183 -24.16 -26.50 -1.77
N THR A 184 -23.67 -26.29 -0.54
CA THR A 184 -23.12 -27.39 0.28
C THR A 184 -24.17 -28.35 0.78
N GLY A 185 -25.44 -27.93 0.92
CA GLY A 185 -26.53 -28.73 1.50
C GLY A 185 -26.43 -28.95 3.02
N LEU A 186 -25.39 -28.42 3.70
CA LEU A 186 -25.14 -28.71 5.12
C LEU A 186 -25.89 -27.75 6.05
N PHE A 187 -26.14 -26.52 5.61
CA PHE A 187 -26.68 -25.42 6.43
C PHE A 187 -28.16 -25.13 6.14
N ASN A 188 -28.94 -26.15 5.88
CA ASN A 188 -30.35 -26.02 5.43
C ASN A 188 -31.24 -25.21 6.38
N LEU A 189 -31.05 -25.34 7.72
CA LEU A 189 -31.82 -24.58 8.68
C LEU A 189 -31.43 -23.08 8.64
N ALA A 190 -30.16 -22.77 8.76
CA ALA A 190 -29.66 -21.40 8.70
C ALA A 190 -30.02 -20.71 7.37
N CYS A 191 -29.93 -21.44 6.25
CA CYS A 191 -30.36 -20.92 4.95
C CYS A 191 -31.86 -20.63 4.88
N ARG A 192 -32.69 -21.42 5.58
CA ARG A 192 -34.14 -21.16 5.66
C ARG A 192 -34.44 -19.91 6.49
N GLU A 193 -33.76 -19.76 7.62
CA GLU A 193 -33.89 -18.60 8.50
C GLU A 193 -33.39 -17.33 7.78
N TRP A 194 -32.27 -17.41 7.08
CA TRP A 194 -31.76 -16.31 6.25
C TRP A 194 -32.79 -15.78 5.24
N ARG A 195 -33.49 -16.68 4.58
CA ARG A 195 -34.55 -16.31 3.60
C ARG A 195 -35.76 -15.62 4.24
N ALA A 196 -35.96 -15.76 5.52
CA ALA A 196 -37.06 -15.11 6.23
C ALA A 196 -36.75 -13.62 6.52
N PHE A 197 -35.50 -13.19 6.44
CA PHE A 197 -35.17 -11.78 6.55
C PHE A 197 -35.64 -11.00 5.33
N GLU A 198 -36.17 -9.80 5.56
CA GLU A 198 -36.51 -8.86 4.48
C GLU A 198 -35.23 -8.44 3.73
N PRO A 199 -35.26 -8.30 2.38
CA PRO A 199 -34.09 -7.97 1.59
C PRO A 199 -33.26 -6.79 2.08
N PRO A 200 -33.84 -5.67 2.58
CA PRO A 200 -33.06 -4.56 3.14
C PRO A 200 -32.26 -4.91 4.39
N ALA A 201 -32.66 -5.94 5.12
CA ALA A 201 -31.95 -6.41 6.32
C ALA A 201 -30.80 -7.38 5.98
N GLN A 202 -30.77 -7.95 4.78
CA GLN A 202 -29.75 -8.90 4.33
C GLN A 202 -28.43 -8.17 3.99
N THR A 203 -27.79 -7.62 5.01
CA THR A 203 -26.50 -6.92 4.91
C THR A 203 -25.34 -7.88 5.12
N MET A 204 -24.12 -7.50 4.69
CA MET A 204 -22.92 -8.29 4.95
C MET A 204 -22.64 -8.45 6.45
N ALA A 205 -22.92 -7.44 7.26
CA ALA A 205 -22.76 -7.53 8.72
C ALA A 205 -23.69 -8.59 9.32
N LEU A 206 -24.99 -8.59 8.95
CA LEU A 206 -25.93 -9.62 9.41
C LEU A 206 -25.57 -11.01 8.86
N PHE A 207 -25.03 -11.10 7.63
CA PHE A 207 -24.58 -12.35 7.04
C PHE A 207 -23.44 -12.98 7.86
N GLN A 208 -22.45 -12.19 8.27
CA GLN A 208 -21.35 -12.65 9.13
C GLN A 208 -21.80 -13.09 10.53
N GLU A 209 -22.86 -12.49 11.06
CA GLU A 209 -23.40 -12.84 12.37
C GLU A 209 -24.28 -14.08 12.32
N HIS A 210 -24.96 -14.30 11.19
CA HIS A 210 -25.94 -15.38 11.03
C HIS A 210 -25.31 -16.72 10.71
N PHE A 211 -24.22 -16.76 9.94
CA PHE A 211 -23.53 -17.98 9.52
C PHE A 211 -22.21 -18.20 10.25
#